data_77f8db1c73285544167d65ea5ea4c816
#
_entry.id   77f8db1c73285544167d65ea5ea4c816
#
_cell.length_a   1.000
_cell.length_b   1.000
_cell.length_c   1.000
_cell.angle_alpha   90.00
_cell.angle_beta   90.00
_cell.angle_gamma   90.00
#
_symmetry.space_group_name_H-M   'P 1'
#
loop_
_entity.id
_entity.type
_entity.pdbx_description
1 polymer ?
#
loop_
_entity_poly.entity_id
_entity_poly.type
_entity_poly.pdbx_seq_one_letter_code
_entity_poly.pdbx_strand_id
1 'polypeptide(L)'
;EIEDGKDETSSLNKSILKAKMPKEVEKKCMAELKKLKNMSPMSAEATVIRNYLDWMIDLPWYKKSEVDIDLKKALEVLDADHFGLEKVKERIIEFLAVQKRMEKIKGPILCLVGPPGVGKTSLGKSIARATNREFVRVSVGGMRDEAEIRGHRRTYIGSLPGKIVQMMKKAGTKNPLIL
;
A
#
# COMPACT_ATOMS: atom_id res chain seq x y z
N GLU A 1 15.89 -33.05 5.15
CA GLU A 1 15.39 -31.95 6.02
C GLU A 1 16.44 -30.83 6.22
N ILE A 2 17.74 -31.12 6.22
CA ILE A 2 18.79 -30.08 6.34
C ILE A 2 19.10 -29.40 4.98
N GLU A 3 18.87 -30.06 3.87
CA GLU A 3 19.05 -29.52 2.52
C GLU A 3 17.90 -28.54 2.16
N ASP A 4 16.66 -28.85 2.49
CA ASP A 4 15.49 -27.98 2.27
C ASP A 4 15.60 -26.63 2.99
N GLY A 5 16.11 -26.61 4.22
CA GLY A 5 16.29 -25.37 4.97
C GLY A 5 17.40 -24.46 4.43
N LYS A 6 18.42 -25.01 3.77
CA LYS A 6 19.49 -24.22 3.11
C LYS A 6 19.00 -23.60 1.82
N ASP A 7 18.16 -24.30 1.09
CA ASP A 7 17.58 -23.83 -0.18
C ASP A 7 16.57 -22.71 0.07
N GLU A 8 15.71 -22.83 1.10
CA GLU A 8 14.76 -21.79 1.52
C GLU A 8 15.49 -20.49 1.90
N THR A 9 16.49 -20.56 2.76
CA THR A 9 17.23 -19.37 3.20
C THR A 9 18.04 -18.71 2.08
N SER A 10 18.53 -19.49 1.12
CA SER A 10 19.18 -18.97 -0.09
C SER A 10 18.18 -18.23 -0.99
N SER A 11 16.99 -18.79 -1.16
CA SER A 11 15.90 -18.19 -1.91
C SER A 11 15.42 -16.87 -1.28
N LEU A 12 15.20 -16.85 0.02
CA LEU A 12 14.83 -15.64 0.76
C LEU A 12 15.89 -14.54 0.64
N ASN A 13 17.18 -14.90 0.72
CA ASN A 13 18.27 -13.95 0.54
C ASN A 13 18.22 -13.29 -0.85
N LYS A 14 18.06 -14.07 -1.91
CA LYS A 14 17.92 -13.56 -3.28
C LYS A 14 16.70 -12.65 -3.41
N SER A 15 15.58 -13.02 -2.78
CA SER A 15 14.33 -12.23 -2.82
C SER A 15 14.47 -10.89 -2.09
N ILE A 16 15.16 -10.86 -0.93
CA ILE A 16 15.46 -9.62 -0.19
C ILE A 16 16.27 -8.66 -1.07
N LEU A 17 17.33 -9.15 -1.71
CA LEU A 17 18.15 -8.33 -2.60
C LEU A 17 17.36 -7.82 -3.82
N LYS A 18 16.52 -8.69 -4.41
CA LYS A 18 15.67 -8.34 -5.56
C LYS A 18 14.59 -7.30 -5.22
N ALA A 19 14.12 -7.25 -3.99
CA ALA A 19 13.08 -6.33 -3.54
C ALA A 19 13.52 -4.85 -3.53
N LYS A 20 14.81 -4.57 -3.64
CA LYS A 20 15.39 -3.21 -3.70
C LYS A 20 14.91 -2.32 -2.54
N MET A 21 14.95 -2.86 -1.34
CA MET A 21 14.57 -2.16 -0.12
C MET A 21 15.55 -1.01 0.20
N PRO A 22 15.17 -0.02 1.00
CA PRO A 22 16.12 0.92 1.60
C PRO A 22 17.18 0.16 2.41
N LYS A 23 18.44 0.62 2.37
CA LYS A 23 19.60 -0.08 3.00
C LYS A 23 19.38 -0.44 4.47
N GLU A 24 18.72 0.43 5.23
CA GLU A 24 18.41 0.15 6.64
C GLU A 24 17.42 -1.01 6.82
N VAL A 25 16.44 -1.09 5.93
CA VAL A 25 15.42 -2.14 5.94
C VAL A 25 16.03 -3.46 5.49
N GLU A 26 16.81 -3.44 4.42
CA GLU A 26 17.54 -4.61 3.92
C GLU A 26 18.44 -5.19 5.01
N LYS A 27 19.21 -4.33 5.72
CA LYS A 27 20.05 -4.75 6.83
C LYS A 27 19.25 -5.44 7.95
N LYS A 28 18.06 -4.93 8.28
CA LYS A 28 17.17 -5.57 9.26
C LYS A 28 16.66 -6.93 8.76
N CYS A 29 16.23 -7.03 7.52
CA CYS A 29 15.79 -8.30 6.93
C CYS A 29 16.90 -9.34 6.91
N MET A 30 18.12 -8.94 6.57
CA MET A 30 19.30 -9.83 6.59
C MET A 30 19.63 -10.31 8.01
N ALA A 31 19.48 -9.45 9.02
CA ALA A 31 19.67 -9.85 10.42
C ALA A 31 18.62 -10.90 10.86
N GLU A 32 17.35 -10.70 10.49
CA GLU A 32 16.30 -11.68 10.76
C GLU A 32 16.52 -12.99 10.01
N LEU A 33 16.96 -12.93 8.75
CA LEU A 33 17.31 -14.13 7.97
C LEU A 33 18.47 -14.90 8.61
N LYS A 34 19.47 -14.21 9.19
CA LYS A 34 20.56 -14.85 9.92
C LYS A 34 20.06 -15.57 11.17
N LYS A 35 19.07 -15.01 11.88
CA LYS A 35 18.43 -15.68 13.02
C LYS A 35 17.70 -16.94 12.56
N LEU A 36 16.91 -16.82 11.47
CA LEU A 36 16.17 -17.94 10.90
C LEU A 36 17.07 -19.15 10.56
N LYS A 37 18.27 -18.89 10.01
CA LYS A 37 19.25 -19.93 9.70
C LYS A 37 19.70 -20.77 10.89
N ASN A 38 19.67 -20.17 12.08
CA ASN A 38 20.13 -20.79 13.33
C ASN A 38 19.00 -21.39 14.17
N MET A 39 17.74 -21.32 13.69
CA MET A 39 16.57 -21.82 14.39
C MET A 39 16.10 -23.14 13.79
N SER A 40 15.39 -23.92 14.62
CA SER A 40 14.67 -25.08 14.10
C SER A 40 13.58 -24.65 13.11
N PRO A 41 13.53 -25.24 11.90
CA PRO A 41 12.54 -24.88 10.88
C PRO A 41 11.09 -25.01 11.34
N MET A 42 10.81 -25.90 12.29
CA MET A 42 9.47 -26.18 12.83
C MET A 42 9.11 -25.30 14.04
N SER A 43 9.97 -24.37 14.44
CA SER A 43 9.70 -23.53 15.61
C SER A 43 8.66 -22.45 15.29
N ALA A 44 7.86 -22.10 16.29
CA ALA A 44 6.90 -20.99 16.20
C ALA A 44 7.59 -19.65 15.84
N GLU A 45 8.77 -19.42 16.39
CA GLU A 45 9.59 -18.23 16.09
C GLU A 45 10.04 -18.19 14.63
N ALA A 46 10.44 -19.33 14.06
CA ALA A 46 10.81 -19.41 12.65
C ALA A 46 9.63 -19.01 11.74
N THR A 47 8.42 -19.46 12.07
CA THR A 47 7.20 -19.08 11.34
C THR A 47 6.94 -17.57 11.41
N VAL A 48 7.11 -16.97 12.58
CA VAL A 48 6.95 -15.50 12.76
C VAL A 48 7.96 -14.72 11.90
N ILE A 49 9.23 -15.18 11.87
CA ILE A 49 10.28 -14.53 11.07
C ILE A 49 10.00 -14.68 9.57
N ARG A 50 9.59 -15.89 9.11
CA ARG A 50 9.20 -16.11 7.71
C ARG A 50 8.08 -15.15 7.29
N ASN A 51 6.98 -15.13 8.03
CA ASN A 51 5.86 -14.24 7.75
C ASN A 51 6.30 -12.77 7.67
N TYR A 52 7.18 -12.33 8.57
CA TYR A 52 7.73 -10.98 8.53
C TYR A 52 8.54 -10.73 7.25
N LEU A 53 9.45 -11.64 6.91
CA LEU A 53 10.28 -11.51 5.70
C LEU A 53 9.43 -11.52 4.43
N ASP A 54 8.41 -12.38 4.35
CA ASP A 54 7.48 -12.43 3.21
C ASP A 54 6.76 -11.09 3.02
N TRP A 55 6.26 -10.49 4.11
CA TRP A 55 5.66 -9.16 4.03
C TRP A 55 6.65 -8.10 3.55
N MET A 56 7.88 -8.13 4.05
CA MET A 56 8.91 -7.15 3.67
C MET A 56 9.34 -7.31 2.21
N ILE A 57 9.41 -8.53 1.69
CA ILE A 57 9.76 -8.83 0.30
C ILE A 57 8.65 -8.41 -0.66
N ASP A 58 7.39 -8.63 -0.28
CA ASP A 58 6.23 -8.38 -1.14
C ASP A 58 5.81 -6.89 -1.22
N LEU A 59 6.33 -6.05 -0.33
CA LEU A 59 6.03 -4.61 -0.38
C LEU A 59 6.67 -3.94 -1.59
N PRO A 60 5.95 -3.04 -2.26
CA PRO A 60 6.45 -2.35 -3.45
C PRO A 60 7.40 -1.19 -3.11
N TRP A 61 8.59 -1.47 -2.58
CA TRP A 61 9.55 -0.47 -2.09
C TRP A 61 9.96 0.57 -3.11
N TYR A 62 10.15 0.16 -4.36
CA TYR A 62 10.64 1.01 -5.44
C TYR A 62 9.60 1.27 -6.53
N LYS A 63 8.56 0.43 -6.62
CA LYS A 63 7.57 0.53 -7.67
C LYS A 63 6.61 1.68 -7.40
N LYS A 64 6.62 2.67 -8.27
CA LYS A 64 5.79 3.86 -8.19
C LYS A 64 5.04 4.02 -9.51
N SER A 65 3.73 4.29 -9.45
CA SER A 65 2.99 4.75 -10.63
C SER A 65 3.50 6.13 -11.03
N GLU A 66 3.71 6.34 -12.31
CA GLU A 66 3.99 7.66 -12.84
C GLU A 66 2.71 8.49 -12.75
N VAL A 67 2.71 9.44 -11.82
CA VAL A 67 1.56 10.32 -11.61
C VAL A 67 1.61 11.41 -12.65
N ASP A 68 0.63 11.40 -13.54
CA ASP A 68 0.39 12.48 -14.51
C ASP A 68 -0.88 13.23 -14.10
N ILE A 69 -0.74 14.50 -13.74
CA ILE A 69 -1.88 15.35 -13.40
C ILE A 69 -2.10 16.33 -14.54
N ASP A 70 -2.86 15.90 -15.52
CA ASP A 70 -3.42 16.78 -16.55
C ASP A 70 -4.86 17.16 -16.14
N LEU A 71 -5.04 18.45 -15.79
CA LEU A 71 -6.33 18.94 -15.27
C LEU A 71 -7.44 18.87 -16.33
N LYS A 72 -7.12 19.02 -17.62
CA LYS A 72 -8.10 18.91 -18.69
C LYS A 72 -8.59 17.46 -18.82
N LYS A 73 -7.65 16.52 -18.93
CA LYS A 73 -7.98 15.08 -18.97
C LYS A 73 -8.71 14.64 -17.70
N ALA A 74 -8.34 15.16 -16.54
CA ALA A 74 -9.01 14.84 -15.29
C ALA A 74 -10.48 15.28 -15.31
N LEU A 75 -10.77 16.48 -15.83
CA LEU A 75 -12.13 16.95 -15.98
C LEU A 75 -12.92 16.10 -16.98
N GLU A 76 -12.33 15.77 -18.13
CA GLU A 76 -12.95 14.89 -19.15
C GLU A 76 -13.30 13.51 -18.56
N VAL A 77 -12.42 12.92 -17.77
CA VAL A 77 -12.67 11.64 -17.08
C VAL A 77 -13.83 11.77 -16.09
N LEU A 78 -13.87 12.85 -15.30
CA LEU A 78 -14.93 13.09 -14.33
C LEU A 78 -16.28 13.33 -15.01
N ASP A 79 -16.29 14.04 -16.14
CA ASP A 79 -17.52 14.33 -16.90
C ASP A 79 -18.06 13.08 -17.62
N ALA A 80 -17.17 12.24 -18.12
CA ALA A 80 -17.56 10.98 -18.77
C ALA A 80 -18.14 9.96 -17.78
N ASP A 81 -17.63 9.93 -16.55
CA ASP A 81 -18.04 8.95 -15.53
C ASP A 81 -19.24 9.41 -14.68
N HIS A 82 -19.42 10.72 -14.54
CA HIS A 82 -20.39 11.29 -13.59
C HIS A 82 -21.21 12.41 -14.24
N PHE A 83 -22.51 12.24 -14.26
CA PHE A 83 -23.43 13.27 -14.72
C PHE A 83 -23.64 14.31 -13.60
N GLY A 84 -23.61 15.59 -13.95
CA GLY A 84 -23.77 16.69 -12.97
C GLY A 84 -22.60 16.77 -11.97
N LEU A 85 -22.92 17.07 -10.72
CA LEU A 85 -21.95 17.20 -9.61
C LEU A 85 -20.88 18.29 -9.85
N GLU A 86 -21.24 19.38 -10.50
CA GLU A 86 -20.31 20.44 -10.95
C GLU A 86 -19.40 20.95 -9.81
N LYS A 87 -20.01 21.30 -8.65
CA LYS A 87 -19.25 21.80 -7.49
C LYS A 87 -18.27 20.75 -6.93
N VAL A 88 -18.63 19.46 -6.99
CA VAL A 88 -17.76 18.38 -6.53
C VAL A 88 -16.58 18.19 -7.48
N LYS A 89 -16.84 18.20 -8.80
CA LYS A 89 -15.81 18.12 -9.83
C LYS A 89 -14.86 19.31 -9.75
N GLU A 90 -15.38 20.53 -9.64
CA GLU A 90 -14.57 21.75 -9.45
C GLU A 90 -13.64 21.60 -8.25
N ARG A 91 -14.17 21.16 -7.10
CA ARG A 91 -13.35 20.94 -5.89
C ARG A 91 -12.27 19.87 -6.07
N ILE A 92 -12.57 18.80 -6.81
CA ILE A 92 -11.58 17.77 -7.14
C ILE A 92 -10.48 18.34 -8.04
N ILE A 93 -10.84 19.12 -9.07
CA ILE A 93 -9.88 19.76 -9.97
C ILE A 93 -8.99 20.77 -9.24
N GLU A 94 -9.54 21.57 -8.34
CA GLU A 94 -8.76 22.47 -7.47
C GLU A 94 -7.74 21.68 -6.62
N PHE A 95 -8.21 20.60 -5.99
CA PHE A 95 -7.34 19.73 -5.20
C PHE A 95 -6.20 19.13 -6.03
N LEU A 96 -6.50 18.65 -7.24
CA LEU A 96 -5.48 18.13 -8.16
C LEU A 96 -4.52 19.22 -8.65
N ALA A 97 -5.01 20.45 -8.88
CA ALA A 97 -4.18 21.59 -9.27
C ALA A 97 -3.17 21.94 -8.16
N VAL A 98 -3.59 21.91 -6.91
CA VAL A 98 -2.70 22.11 -5.75
C VAL A 98 -1.67 20.98 -5.68
N GLN A 99 -2.10 19.72 -5.82
CA GLN A 99 -1.17 18.59 -5.83
C GLN A 99 -0.13 18.66 -6.95
N LYS A 100 -0.53 19.12 -8.14
CA LYS A 100 0.37 19.30 -9.26
C LYS A 100 1.50 20.30 -8.97
N ARG A 101 1.20 21.34 -8.19
CA ARG A 101 2.17 22.39 -7.80
C ARG A 101 3.10 21.97 -6.66
N MET A 102 2.69 20.98 -5.87
CA MET A 102 3.46 20.56 -4.71
C MET A 102 4.39 19.40 -5.09
N GLU A 103 5.69 19.57 -4.97
CA GLU A 103 6.68 18.50 -5.19
C GLU A 103 6.54 17.33 -4.20
N LYS A 104 5.99 17.59 -3.02
CA LYS A 104 5.70 16.59 -1.98
C LYS A 104 4.20 16.51 -1.75
N ILE A 105 3.65 15.31 -1.84
CA ILE A 105 2.24 15.02 -1.54
C ILE A 105 1.99 15.19 -0.03
N LYS A 106 1.88 16.42 0.43
CA LYS A 106 1.41 16.80 1.76
C LYS A 106 0.12 17.63 1.62
N GLY A 107 -0.84 17.07 0.88
CA GLY A 107 -2.16 17.69 0.73
C GLY A 107 -3.14 17.27 1.83
N PRO A 108 -4.19 18.04 2.06
CA PRO A 108 -5.29 17.63 2.93
C PRO A 108 -5.95 16.36 2.38
N ILE A 109 -6.57 15.59 3.28
CA ILE A 109 -7.39 14.46 2.89
C ILE A 109 -8.71 14.99 2.32
N LEU A 110 -9.07 14.55 1.10
CA LEU A 110 -10.35 14.89 0.49
C LEU A 110 -11.46 14.04 1.12
N CYS A 111 -12.42 14.68 1.75
CA CYS A 111 -13.56 14.01 2.37
C CYS A 111 -14.81 14.18 1.52
N LEU A 112 -15.36 13.07 1.01
CA LEU A 112 -16.62 13.05 0.24
C LEU A 112 -17.77 12.66 1.17
N VAL A 113 -18.69 13.60 1.40
CA VAL A 113 -19.86 13.42 2.27
C VAL A 113 -21.14 13.35 1.44
N GLY A 114 -22.00 12.39 1.75
CA GLY A 114 -23.29 12.22 1.07
C GLY A 114 -23.97 10.90 1.41
N PRO A 115 -25.23 10.71 1.04
CA PRO A 115 -25.96 9.46 1.27
C PRO A 115 -25.34 8.29 0.51
N PRO A 116 -25.67 7.04 0.85
CA PRO A 116 -25.25 5.87 0.09
C PRO A 116 -25.77 5.93 -1.34
N GLY A 117 -25.02 5.36 -2.29
CA GLY A 117 -25.43 5.25 -3.69
C GLY A 117 -25.15 6.46 -4.59
N VAL A 118 -24.68 7.60 -4.05
CA VAL A 118 -24.43 8.82 -4.86
C VAL A 118 -23.11 8.82 -5.63
N GLY A 119 -22.36 7.75 -5.60
CA GLY A 119 -21.14 7.62 -6.43
C GLY A 119 -19.82 8.01 -5.75
N LYS A 120 -19.75 8.14 -4.41
CA LYS A 120 -18.50 8.50 -3.71
C LYS A 120 -17.33 7.58 -4.07
N THR A 121 -17.57 6.27 -4.12
CA THR A 121 -16.53 5.28 -4.48
C THR A 121 -16.14 5.38 -5.95
N SER A 122 -17.08 5.61 -6.85
CA SER A 122 -16.79 5.78 -8.28
C SER A 122 -16.01 7.06 -8.56
N LEU A 123 -16.27 8.16 -7.83
CA LEU A 123 -15.44 9.37 -7.88
C LEU A 123 -13.99 9.07 -7.51
N GLY A 124 -13.74 8.31 -6.44
CA GLY A 124 -12.39 7.89 -6.07
C GLY A 124 -11.68 7.10 -7.17
N LYS A 125 -12.39 6.17 -7.82
CA LYS A 125 -11.85 5.42 -8.97
C LYS A 125 -11.54 6.33 -10.16
N SER A 126 -12.40 7.29 -10.47
CA SER A 126 -12.19 8.24 -11.56
C SER A 126 -10.99 9.15 -11.29
N ILE A 127 -10.80 9.60 -10.05
CA ILE A 127 -9.60 10.36 -9.64
C ILE A 127 -8.33 9.52 -9.80
N ALA A 128 -8.37 8.25 -9.39
CA ALA A 128 -7.22 7.35 -9.55
C ALA A 128 -6.84 7.18 -11.02
N ARG A 129 -7.84 6.95 -11.89
CA ARG A 129 -7.65 6.83 -13.34
C ARG A 129 -7.13 8.14 -13.95
N ALA A 130 -7.70 9.28 -13.56
CA ALA A 130 -7.30 10.59 -14.05
C ALA A 130 -5.86 10.97 -13.67
N THR A 131 -5.35 10.41 -12.57
CA THR A 131 -3.99 10.66 -12.07
C THR A 131 -3.02 9.52 -12.35
N ASN A 132 -3.43 8.50 -13.10
CA ASN A 132 -2.65 7.29 -13.41
C ASN A 132 -2.11 6.60 -12.15
N ARG A 133 -2.96 6.44 -11.13
CA ARG A 133 -2.63 5.79 -9.86
C ARG A 133 -3.46 4.52 -9.67
N GLU A 134 -2.86 3.51 -9.03
CA GLU A 134 -3.61 2.34 -8.60
C GLU A 134 -4.65 2.74 -7.54
N PHE A 135 -5.83 2.13 -7.61
CA PHE A 135 -6.93 2.39 -6.67
C PHE A 135 -7.08 1.25 -5.68
N VAL A 136 -7.11 1.58 -4.40
CA VAL A 136 -7.44 0.62 -3.34
C VAL A 136 -8.46 1.20 -2.38
N ARG A 137 -9.34 0.34 -1.88
CA ARG A 137 -10.38 0.71 -0.92
C ARG A 137 -10.11 0.08 0.43
N VAL A 138 -10.18 0.89 1.48
CA VAL A 138 -10.10 0.45 2.88
C VAL A 138 -11.41 0.80 3.56
N SER A 139 -12.11 -0.18 4.11
CA SER A 139 -13.25 0.09 4.98
C SER A 139 -12.73 0.28 6.40
N VAL A 140 -12.91 1.48 6.94
CA VAL A 140 -12.56 1.82 8.33
C VAL A 140 -13.78 1.87 9.25
N GLY A 141 -14.98 1.81 8.68
CA GLY A 141 -16.23 1.72 9.43
C GLY A 141 -16.31 0.41 10.21
N GLY A 142 -16.48 0.50 11.52
CA GLY A 142 -16.51 -0.67 12.41
C GLY A 142 -15.15 -1.09 12.96
N MET A 143 -14.05 -0.49 12.56
CA MET A 143 -12.77 -0.71 13.21
C MET A 143 -12.80 -0.14 14.63
N ARG A 144 -12.58 -1.00 15.62
CA ARG A 144 -12.56 -0.64 17.03
C ARG A 144 -11.15 -0.69 17.62
N ASP A 145 -10.25 -1.41 16.99
CA ASP A 145 -8.89 -1.62 17.46
C ASP A 145 -7.91 -0.82 16.59
N GLU A 146 -7.08 -0.02 17.24
CA GLU A 146 -5.97 0.71 16.62
C GLU A 146 -5.00 -0.23 15.89
N ALA A 147 -4.87 -1.46 16.38
CA ALA A 147 -4.02 -2.48 15.78
C ALA A 147 -4.46 -2.87 14.34
N GLU A 148 -5.73 -2.69 13.98
CA GLU A 148 -6.18 -2.92 12.61
C GLU A 148 -5.54 -1.93 11.62
N ILE A 149 -5.28 -0.69 12.04
CA ILE A 149 -4.64 0.34 11.20
C ILE A 149 -3.12 0.23 11.30
N ARG A 150 -2.59 0.14 12.52
CA ARG A 150 -1.13 0.12 12.79
C ARG A 150 -0.48 -1.24 12.61
N GLY A 151 -1.24 -2.34 12.76
CA GLY A 151 -0.75 -3.71 12.77
C GLY A 151 -0.55 -4.24 14.18
N HIS A 152 -0.55 -5.56 14.31
CA HIS A 152 -0.29 -6.27 15.55
C HIS A 152 1.22 -6.37 15.82
N ARG A 153 1.61 -6.60 17.07
CA ARG A 153 2.99 -6.91 17.41
C ARG A 153 3.41 -8.20 16.70
N ARG A 154 4.52 -8.16 15.99
CA ARG A 154 5.01 -9.29 15.17
C ARG A 154 5.38 -10.55 15.98
N THR A 155 5.45 -10.46 17.30
CA THR A 155 5.75 -11.59 18.19
C THR A 155 4.62 -12.62 18.25
N TYR A 156 3.42 -12.27 17.80
CA TYR A 156 2.29 -13.21 17.75
C TYR A 156 2.25 -13.97 16.43
N ILE A 157 2.04 -15.30 16.51
CA ILE A 157 1.82 -16.14 15.34
C ILE A 157 0.56 -15.65 14.61
N GLY A 158 0.67 -15.46 13.30
CA GLY A 158 -0.44 -14.91 12.48
C GLY A 158 -0.62 -13.39 12.58
N SER A 159 0.34 -12.66 13.18
CA SER A 159 0.30 -11.21 13.21
C SER A 159 0.33 -10.64 11.79
N LEU A 160 -0.55 -9.69 11.52
CA LEU A 160 -0.65 -9.00 10.25
C LEU A 160 -0.21 -7.53 10.40
N PRO A 161 0.41 -6.96 9.38
CA PRO A 161 0.64 -5.53 9.33
C PRO A 161 -0.68 -4.76 9.24
N GLY A 162 -0.65 -3.47 9.51
CA GLY A 162 -1.84 -2.61 9.43
C GLY A 162 -2.46 -2.59 8.03
N LYS A 163 -3.75 -2.29 7.97
CA LYS A 163 -4.55 -2.27 6.72
C LYS A 163 -3.93 -1.43 5.62
N ILE A 164 -3.33 -0.29 5.95
CA ILE A 164 -2.68 0.58 4.94
C ILE A 164 -1.53 -0.16 4.24
N VAL A 165 -0.69 -0.85 5.01
CA VAL A 165 0.44 -1.62 4.46
C VAL A 165 -0.08 -2.80 3.60
N GLN A 166 -1.13 -3.49 4.07
CA GLN A 166 -1.77 -4.56 3.30
C GLN A 166 -2.32 -4.03 1.95
N MET A 167 -2.90 -2.82 1.95
CA MET A 167 -3.43 -2.21 0.72
C MET A 167 -2.31 -1.77 -0.23
N MET A 168 -1.17 -1.32 0.27
CA MET A 168 0.00 -1.03 -0.57
C MET A 168 0.54 -2.29 -1.25
N LYS A 169 0.62 -3.41 -0.53
CA LYS A 169 0.96 -4.72 -1.12
C LYS A 169 -0.05 -5.09 -2.22
N LYS A 170 -1.35 -4.98 -1.94
CA LYS A 170 -2.42 -5.26 -2.90
C LYS A 170 -2.34 -4.37 -4.14
N ALA A 171 -2.05 -3.09 -3.98
CA ALA A 171 -1.89 -2.14 -5.08
C ALA A 171 -0.65 -2.44 -5.93
N GLY A 172 0.38 -3.06 -5.36
CA GLY A 172 1.64 -3.31 -6.03
C GLY A 172 2.45 -2.05 -6.36
N THR A 173 2.08 -0.91 -5.79
CA THR A 173 2.78 0.38 -5.92
C THR A 173 2.83 1.10 -4.59
N LYS A 174 3.85 1.93 -4.38
CA LYS A 174 4.02 2.68 -3.12
C LYS A 174 3.21 3.98 -3.04
N ASN A 175 2.51 4.35 -4.11
CA ASN A 175 1.73 5.58 -4.20
C ASN A 175 0.30 5.37 -4.71
N PRO A 176 -0.44 4.36 -4.24
CA PRO A 176 -1.83 4.16 -4.65
C PRO A 176 -2.71 5.32 -4.17
N LEU A 177 -3.88 5.47 -4.79
CA LEU A 177 -4.96 6.26 -4.25
C LEU A 177 -5.78 5.37 -3.30
N ILE A 178 -5.86 5.77 -2.05
CA ILE A 178 -6.57 5.03 -1.00
C ILE A 178 -7.87 5.74 -0.69
N LEU A 179 -8.99 5.03 -0.77
CA LEU A 179 -10.33 5.47 -0.37
C LEU A 179 -10.75 4.78 0.92
#